data_6d73e6839b268d5d7efb8ca6bb845537
#
_entry.id   6d73e6839b268d5d7efb8ca6bb845537
#
_cell.length_a   1.000
_cell.length_b   1.000
_cell.length_c   1.000
_cell.angle_alpha   90.00
_cell.angle_beta   90.00
_cell.angle_gamma   90.00
#
_symmetry.space_group_name_H-M   'P 1'
#
loop_
_entity.id
_entity.type
_entity.pdbx_description
1 polymer ?
#
loop_
_entity_poly.entity_id
_entity_poly.type
_entity_poly.pdbx_seq_one_letter_code
_entity_poly.pdbx_strand_id
1 'polypeptide(L)'
;ELGMNLLRNLPDFKMAYPKFKVQPLQAGQKAPRVLVIGDSFYYGMYNWGMMQNVFEGGEFWYYNHERLVPGKETRYIEDMKNYAEEVGQFDVVVLLLTEANLSRFGFGMQQAYLRKDLK
;
A
#
# COMPACT_ATOMS: atom_id res chain seq x y z
N GLU A 1 15.07 -26.05 -6.33
CA GLU A 1 15.74 -26.82 -5.23
C GLU A 1 17.22 -26.46 -5.04
N LEU A 2 17.99 -26.18 -6.12
CA LEU A 2 19.41 -25.79 -6.02
C LEU A 2 19.63 -24.46 -5.27
N GLY A 3 18.73 -23.49 -5.38
CA GLY A 3 18.82 -22.21 -4.69
C GLY A 3 18.65 -22.29 -3.18
N MET A 4 17.84 -23.21 -2.69
CA MET A 4 17.61 -23.40 -1.26
C MET A 4 18.77 -24.07 -0.53
N ASN A 5 19.56 -24.91 -1.23
CA ASN A 5 20.73 -25.56 -0.64
C ASN A 5 21.90 -24.58 -0.47
N LEU A 6 22.00 -23.54 -1.28
CA LEU A 6 23.01 -22.49 -1.12
C LEU A 6 22.79 -21.66 0.15
N LEU A 7 21.54 -21.40 0.51
CA LEU A 7 21.18 -20.65 1.73
C LEU A 7 21.44 -21.43 3.03
N ARG A 8 21.45 -22.77 2.96
CA ARG A 8 21.74 -23.65 4.11
C ARG A 8 23.18 -23.60 4.62
N ASN A 9 24.12 -23.18 3.77
CA ASN A 9 25.55 -23.10 4.09
C ASN A 9 26.02 -21.67 4.40
N LEU A 10 25.10 -20.68 4.41
CA LEU A 10 25.42 -19.35 4.88
C LEU A 10 25.42 -19.34 6.41
N PRO A 11 26.40 -18.67 7.03
CA PRO A 11 26.38 -18.49 8.49
C PRO A 11 25.07 -17.81 8.89
N ASP A 12 24.52 -18.21 10.04
CA ASP A 12 23.29 -17.63 10.62
C ASP A 12 23.42 -16.11 10.71
N PHE A 13 22.95 -15.43 9.68
CA PHE A 13 22.76 -13.99 9.74
C PHE A 13 21.59 -13.71 10.67
N LYS A 14 21.88 -13.22 11.86
CA LYS A 14 20.85 -12.63 12.72
C LYS A 14 20.31 -11.40 12.01
N MET A 15 19.22 -11.55 11.27
CA MET A 15 18.51 -10.43 10.70
C MET A 15 17.91 -9.61 11.84
N ALA A 16 18.40 -8.39 11.99
CA ALA A 16 17.78 -7.44 12.90
C ALA A 16 16.50 -6.90 12.24
N TYR A 17 15.36 -7.27 12.79
CA TYR A 17 14.10 -6.67 12.36
C TYR A 17 13.93 -5.32 13.06
N PRO A 18 13.80 -4.21 12.30
CA PRO A 18 13.57 -2.91 12.91
C PRO A 18 12.24 -2.91 13.67
N LYS A 19 12.26 -2.37 14.88
CA LYS A 19 11.04 -2.12 15.64
C LYS A 19 10.60 -0.68 15.37
N PHE A 20 9.41 -0.52 14.80
CA PHE A 20 8.84 0.80 14.58
C PHE A 20 8.31 1.36 15.91
N LYS A 21 8.62 2.63 16.17
CA LYS A 21 8.07 3.38 17.28
C LYS A 21 7.34 4.58 16.71
N VAL A 22 6.03 4.56 16.81
CA VAL A 22 5.22 5.72 16.43
C VAL A 22 5.30 6.75 17.54
N GLN A 23 5.64 7.97 17.19
CA GLN A 23 5.58 9.10 18.11
C GLN A 23 4.20 9.76 18.02
N PRO A 24 3.63 10.18 19.15
CA PRO A 24 2.37 10.92 19.12
C PRO A 24 2.52 12.23 18.35
N LEU A 25 1.46 12.62 17.65
CA LEU A 25 1.41 13.89 16.95
C LEU A 25 1.54 15.05 17.94
N GLN A 26 2.25 16.08 17.54
CA GLN A 26 2.35 17.33 18.31
C GLN A 26 1.06 18.15 18.16
N ALA A 27 0.83 19.09 19.08
CA ALA A 27 -0.31 19.98 19.01
C ALA A 27 -0.35 20.74 17.67
N GLY A 28 -1.49 20.71 16.99
CA GLY A 28 -1.68 21.31 15.68
C GLY A 28 -1.27 20.46 14.48
N GLN A 29 -0.64 19.30 14.70
CA GLN A 29 -0.38 18.33 13.63
C GLN A 29 -1.57 17.41 13.43
N LYS A 30 -1.81 17.05 12.15
CA LYS A 30 -2.79 16.02 11.76
C LYS A 30 -2.08 14.94 10.95
N ALA A 31 -2.44 13.70 11.20
CA ALA A 31 -2.01 12.63 10.32
C ALA A 31 -2.79 12.70 9.00
N PRO A 32 -2.16 12.42 7.85
CA PRO A 32 -2.85 12.40 6.57
C PRO A 32 -3.70 11.14 6.42
N ARG A 33 -4.78 11.24 5.63
CA ARG A 33 -5.43 10.07 5.04
C ARG A 33 -4.64 9.62 3.83
N VAL A 34 -4.17 8.39 3.83
CA VAL A 34 -3.23 7.89 2.83
C VAL A 34 -3.84 6.77 2.00
N LEU A 35 -3.76 6.90 0.68
CA LEU A 35 -3.98 5.82 -0.25
C LEU A 35 -2.63 5.22 -0.64
N VAL A 36 -2.44 3.93 -0.40
CA VAL A 36 -1.30 3.20 -0.93
C VAL A 36 -1.77 2.30 -2.07
N ILE A 37 -1.21 2.49 -3.26
CA ILE A 37 -1.39 1.60 -4.40
C ILE A 37 -0.08 0.84 -4.58
N GLY A 38 -0.10 -0.47 -4.39
CA GLY A 38 1.13 -1.23 -4.34
C GLY A 38 0.97 -2.72 -4.55
N ASP A 39 2.11 -3.38 -4.56
CA ASP A 39 2.19 -4.83 -4.63
C ASP A 39 2.21 -5.49 -3.23
N SER A 40 2.43 -6.80 -3.20
CA SER A 40 2.43 -7.59 -1.97
C SER A 40 3.49 -7.18 -0.94
N PHE A 41 4.48 -6.39 -1.34
CA PHE A 41 5.53 -5.93 -0.42
C PHE A 41 4.97 -5.02 0.69
N TYR A 42 3.89 -4.28 0.39
CA TYR A 42 3.26 -3.43 1.38
C TYR A 42 2.44 -4.19 2.45
N TYR A 43 2.09 -5.46 2.23
CA TYR A 43 1.32 -6.24 3.21
C TYR A 43 1.97 -6.30 4.60
N GLY A 44 3.29 -6.34 4.67
CA GLY A 44 4.00 -6.31 5.95
C GLY A 44 3.69 -5.06 6.76
N MET A 45 3.70 -3.90 6.13
CA MET A 45 3.37 -2.61 6.75
C MET A 45 1.87 -2.49 7.04
N TYR A 46 1.04 -2.96 6.13
CA TYR A 46 -0.42 -2.98 6.30
C TYR A 46 -0.82 -3.83 7.50
N ASN A 47 -0.30 -5.06 7.61
CA ASN A 47 -0.59 -5.98 8.71
C ASN A 47 0.00 -5.50 10.05
N TRP A 48 1.08 -4.74 10.03
CA TRP A 48 1.59 -4.07 11.23
C TRP A 48 0.66 -2.96 11.73
N GLY A 49 -0.32 -2.55 10.94
CA GLY A 49 -1.31 -1.55 11.32
C GLY A 49 -0.89 -0.12 10.99
N MET A 50 -0.08 0.09 9.95
CA MET A 50 0.38 1.43 9.57
C MET A 50 -0.79 2.37 9.29
N MET A 51 -1.87 1.88 8.65
CA MET A 51 -3.05 2.68 8.36
C MET A 51 -3.76 3.22 9.61
N GLN A 52 -3.74 2.47 10.71
CA GLN A 52 -4.41 2.86 11.96
C GLN A 52 -3.48 3.58 12.94
N ASN A 53 -2.17 3.27 12.90
CA ASN A 53 -1.24 3.71 13.92
C ASN A 53 -0.42 4.94 13.50
N VAL A 54 -0.28 5.18 12.18
CA VAL A 54 0.56 6.27 11.63
C VAL A 54 -0.27 7.30 10.89
N PHE A 55 -1.31 6.86 10.18
CA PHE A 55 -2.16 7.71 9.35
C PHE A 55 -3.53 7.95 10.03
N GLU A 56 -4.23 9.00 9.62
CA GLU A 56 -5.62 9.21 10.00
C GLU A 56 -6.57 8.34 9.16
N GLY A 57 -6.24 7.05 9.04
CA GLY A 57 -6.91 6.10 8.17
C GLY A 57 -6.40 6.15 6.74
N GLY A 58 -6.99 5.31 5.92
CA GLY A 58 -6.61 5.19 4.52
C GLY A 58 -6.99 3.84 3.95
N GLU A 59 -6.55 3.60 2.73
CA GLU A 59 -6.80 2.34 2.03
C GLU A 59 -5.50 1.82 1.41
N PHE A 60 -5.40 0.52 1.31
CA PHE A 60 -4.39 -0.16 0.51
C PHE A 60 -5.07 -0.78 -0.72
N TRP A 61 -4.72 -0.30 -1.91
CA TRP A 61 -5.20 -0.85 -3.16
C TRP A 61 -4.15 -1.80 -3.74
N TYR A 62 -4.36 -3.08 -3.46
CA TYR A 62 -3.47 -4.15 -3.87
C TYR A 62 -3.54 -4.35 -5.39
N TYR A 63 -2.41 -4.13 -6.06
CA TYR A 63 -2.29 -4.10 -7.52
C TYR A 63 -3.31 -3.18 -8.24
N ASN A 64 -3.84 -2.17 -7.54
CA ASN A 64 -4.95 -1.35 -8.04
C ASN A 64 -6.15 -2.20 -8.50
N HIS A 65 -6.42 -3.28 -7.79
CA HIS A 65 -7.51 -4.22 -8.05
C HIS A 65 -8.37 -4.45 -6.80
N GLU A 66 -7.76 -4.83 -5.70
CA GLU A 66 -8.45 -5.04 -4.42
C GLU A 66 -8.28 -3.82 -3.50
N ARG A 67 -9.37 -3.39 -2.88
CA ARG A 67 -9.41 -2.31 -1.89
C ARG A 67 -9.44 -2.89 -0.48
N LEU A 68 -8.35 -2.76 0.21
CA LEU A 68 -8.17 -3.24 1.57
C LEU A 68 -8.29 -2.07 2.55
N VAL A 69 -9.30 -2.14 3.41
CA VAL A 69 -9.53 -1.17 4.49
C VAL A 69 -9.49 -1.92 5.80
N PRO A 70 -8.71 -1.46 6.79
CA PRO A 70 -8.63 -2.17 8.06
C PRO A 70 -10.00 -2.39 8.71
N GLY A 71 -10.30 -3.63 9.08
CA GLY A 71 -11.56 -4.01 9.73
C GLY A 71 -12.79 -4.02 8.84
N LYS A 72 -12.63 -3.91 7.52
CA LYS A 72 -13.74 -4.01 6.54
C LYS A 72 -13.50 -5.15 5.57
N GLU A 73 -14.58 -5.59 4.92
CA GLU A 73 -14.49 -6.54 3.83
C GLU A 73 -13.75 -5.96 2.63
N THR A 74 -13.03 -6.82 1.91
CA THR A 74 -12.35 -6.46 0.66
C THR A 74 -13.39 -6.04 -0.38
N ARG A 75 -13.11 -4.92 -1.04
CA ARG A 75 -13.87 -4.42 -2.19
C ARG A 75 -12.96 -4.40 -3.40
N TYR A 76 -13.53 -4.18 -4.58
CA TYR A 76 -12.77 -4.19 -5.82
C TYR A 76 -12.82 -2.82 -6.51
N ILE A 77 -11.76 -2.50 -7.24
CA ILE A 77 -11.65 -1.24 -7.98
C ILE A 77 -12.69 -1.18 -9.11
N GLU A 78 -13.01 -2.33 -9.72
CA GLU A 78 -14.01 -2.43 -10.79
C GLU A 78 -15.43 -2.06 -10.35
N ASP A 79 -15.72 -2.15 -9.05
CA ASP A 79 -17.02 -1.77 -8.48
C ASP A 79 -17.15 -0.25 -8.24
N MET A 80 -16.08 0.52 -8.48
CA MET A 80 -16.09 1.96 -8.27
C MET A 80 -16.89 2.67 -9.34
N LYS A 81 -17.76 3.59 -8.91
CA LYS A 81 -18.51 4.47 -9.83
C LYS A 81 -17.65 5.58 -10.42
N ASN A 82 -16.76 6.14 -9.61
CA ASN A 82 -15.89 7.24 -10.02
C ASN A 82 -14.52 7.10 -9.35
N TYR A 83 -13.58 6.60 -10.11
CA TYR A 83 -12.20 6.38 -9.65
C TYR A 83 -11.52 7.66 -9.15
N ALA A 84 -11.67 8.76 -9.88
CA ALA A 84 -11.02 10.02 -9.56
C ALA A 84 -11.58 10.66 -8.27
N GLU A 85 -12.88 10.55 -8.03
CA GLU A 85 -13.49 11.01 -6.78
C GLU A 85 -13.01 10.19 -5.59
N GLU A 86 -12.91 8.88 -5.74
CA GLU A 86 -12.41 7.99 -4.69
C GLU A 86 -10.94 8.30 -4.34
N VAL A 87 -10.08 8.49 -5.35
CA VAL A 87 -8.69 8.92 -5.14
C VAL A 87 -8.62 10.31 -4.50
N GLY A 88 -9.49 11.22 -4.91
CA GLY A 88 -9.53 12.60 -4.39
C GLY A 88 -9.92 12.73 -2.91
N GLN A 89 -10.37 11.65 -2.27
CA GLN A 89 -10.67 11.63 -0.84
C GLN A 89 -9.44 11.51 0.07
N PHE A 90 -8.26 11.23 -0.51
CA PHE A 90 -7.02 11.06 0.23
C PHE A 90 -6.14 12.28 0.13
N ASP A 91 -5.44 12.60 1.21
CA ASP A 91 -4.49 13.72 1.26
C ASP A 91 -3.19 13.37 0.54
N VAL A 92 -2.82 12.07 0.55
CA VAL A 92 -1.59 11.56 -0.05
C VAL A 92 -1.86 10.25 -0.78
N VAL A 93 -1.32 10.13 -1.99
CA VAL A 93 -1.30 8.88 -2.76
C VAL A 93 0.13 8.39 -2.87
N VAL A 94 0.39 7.17 -2.39
CA VAL A 94 1.69 6.52 -2.45
C VAL A 94 1.63 5.39 -3.47
N LEU A 95 2.50 5.42 -4.47
CA LEU A 95 2.72 4.31 -5.39
C LEU A 95 3.94 3.53 -4.90
N LEU A 96 3.73 2.33 -4.39
CA LEU A 96 4.78 1.49 -3.82
C LEU A 96 4.83 0.15 -4.55
N LEU A 97 5.99 -0.15 -5.11
CA LEU A 97 6.18 -1.37 -5.88
C LEU A 97 7.62 -1.86 -5.77
N THR A 98 7.79 -3.16 -5.91
CA THR A 98 9.11 -3.78 -6.02
C THR A 98 9.71 -3.54 -7.41
N GLU A 99 11.01 -3.70 -7.52
CA GLU A 99 11.74 -3.60 -8.79
C GLU A 99 11.13 -4.50 -9.88
N ALA A 100 10.69 -5.70 -9.51
CA ALA A 100 10.05 -6.64 -10.42
C ALA A 100 8.76 -6.11 -11.07
N ASN A 101 8.11 -5.14 -10.45
CA ASN A 101 6.85 -4.53 -10.91
C ASN A 101 7.03 -3.14 -11.54
N LEU A 102 8.24 -2.66 -11.74
CA LEU A 102 8.51 -1.33 -12.33
C LEU A 102 7.87 -1.15 -13.71
N SER A 103 7.82 -2.21 -14.51
CA SER A 103 7.14 -2.18 -15.82
C SER A 103 5.62 -1.98 -15.73
N ARG A 104 5.04 -2.17 -14.55
CA ARG A 104 3.61 -1.99 -14.26
C ARG A 104 3.36 -0.79 -13.36
N PHE A 105 4.20 0.23 -13.44
CA PHE A 105 4.13 1.40 -12.56
C PHE A 105 2.72 1.97 -12.44
N GLY A 106 2.25 2.08 -11.20
CA GLY A 106 0.90 2.55 -10.87
C GLY A 106 -0.23 1.57 -11.17
N PHE A 107 0.07 0.36 -11.70
CA PHE A 107 -0.92 -0.71 -11.94
C PHE A 107 -2.18 -0.21 -12.69
N GLY A 108 -2.01 0.66 -13.68
CA GLY A 108 -3.12 1.23 -14.44
C GLY A 108 -3.84 2.40 -13.78
N MET A 109 -3.39 2.86 -12.61
CA MET A 109 -3.98 4.02 -11.90
C MET A 109 -4.08 5.25 -12.78
N GLN A 110 -3.03 5.57 -13.53
CA GLN A 110 -2.99 6.76 -14.39
C GLN A 110 -4.09 6.72 -15.45
N GLN A 111 -4.23 5.56 -16.12
CA GLN A 111 -5.27 5.37 -17.14
C GLN A 111 -6.68 5.42 -16.52
N ALA A 112 -6.87 4.82 -15.34
CA ALA A 112 -8.14 4.85 -14.64
C ALA A 112 -8.51 6.26 -14.19
N TYR A 113 -7.53 7.04 -13.71
CA TYR A 113 -7.74 8.43 -13.28
C TYR A 113 -8.08 9.36 -14.45
N LEU A 114 -7.43 9.16 -15.60
CA LEU A 114 -7.65 9.99 -16.80
C LEU A 114 -8.94 9.64 -17.56
N ARG A 115 -9.49 8.45 -17.35
CA ARG A 115 -10.79 8.04 -17.96
C ARG A 115 -12.00 8.73 -17.34
N LYS A 116 -11.82 9.89 -16.78
CA LYS A 116 -12.81 10.68 -16.06
C LYS A 116 -14.09 10.97 -16.86
N ASP A 117 -14.05 10.91 -18.18
CA ASP A 117 -15.06 11.45 -19.08
C ASP A 117 -15.58 10.46 -20.12
N LEU A 118 -15.41 9.15 -19.94
CA LEU A 118 -15.83 8.15 -20.91
C LEU A 118 -17.07 7.33 -20.45
N LYS A 119 -18.02 8.03 -19.81
CA LYS A 119 -19.38 7.50 -19.62
C LYS A 119 -20.40 8.53 -19.98
#